data_1bdc0f14a94928cbc71dfe422d78ec52
#
_entry.id   1bdc0f14a94928cbc71dfe422d78ec52
#
_cell.length_a   1.000
_cell.length_b   1.000
_cell.length_c   1.000
_cell.angle_alpha   90.00
_cell.angle_beta   90.00
_cell.angle_gamma   90.00
#
_symmetry.space_group_name_H-M   'P 1'
#
loop_
_entity.id
_entity.type
_entity.pdbx_description
1 polymer ?
#
loop_
_entity_poly.entity_id
_entity_poly.type
_entity_poly.pdbx_seq_one_letter_code
_entity_poly.pdbx_strand_id
1 'polypeptide(L)'
;MTGRLRGKVAIVAGAGSIGPGWGNGKATATVFAREGAKVICADINRDAAEETAAIIQNEGGQAFAVQADVTRADQVADLVGRALGRYGRIDILDNNVGIAEVGSVVDLPEETWERVFRVNLTGAFLAMKHVIPVMLRQFEETGEGGSIINISSIASIRHTGVPYASYSTTKAGLNQLTRTTAAQYAPQKIRVNAILPGLMKTPMVEHSAGLAQAYGDGDIEAMWAARAAQVPMGHMGEAWDVAHAALFLASDEARYVTGIELVVDGGITLKYG
;
A
#
# COMPACT_ATOMS: atom_id res chain seq x y z
N MET A 1 -2.92 11.16 -21.94
CA MET A 1 -2.23 10.69 -20.71
C MET A 1 -1.05 11.61 -20.46
N THR A 2 -0.98 12.21 -19.28
CA THR A 2 0.04 13.23 -18.96
C THR A 2 1.44 12.63 -18.76
N GLY A 3 1.54 11.33 -18.52
CA GLY A 3 2.82 10.63 -18.41
C GLY A 3 3.66 11.08 -17.18
N ARG A 4 3.00 11.34 -16.04
CA ARG A 4 3.63 11.79 -14.77
C ARG A 4 4.71 10.87 -14.25
N LEU A 5 4.66 9.57 -14.63
CA LEU A 5 5.64 8.54 -14.27
C LEU A 5 6.38 7.97 -15.48
N ARG A 6 6.42 8.73 -16.60
CA ARG A 6 7.06 8.25 -17.85
C ARG A 6 8.50 7.84 -17.61
N GLY A 7 8.83 6.60 -17.96
CA GLY A 7 10.17 6.03 -17.85
C GLY A 7 10.55 5.53 -16.44
N LYS A 8 9.71 5.76 -15.43
CA LYS A 8 9.92 5.25 -14.07
C LYS A 8 9.57 3.75 -14.00
N VAL A 9 10.23 3.05 -13.12
CA VAL A 9 10.00 1.63 -12.81
C VAL A 9 9.44 1.52 -11.40
N ALA A 10 8.26 0.90 -11.27
CA ALA A 10 7.54 0.77 -10.02
C ALA A 10 7.35 -0.69 -9.60
N ILE A 11 7.71 -1.02 -8.38
CA ILE A 11 7.27 -2.24 -7.70
C ILE A 11 6.03 -1.89 -6.88
N VAL A 12 4.92 -2.59 -7.12
CA VAL A 12 3.72 -2.54 -6.29
C VAL A 12 3.59 -3.88 -5.59
N ALA A 13 3.88 -3.91 -4.30
CA ALA A 13 3.73 -5.10 -3.45
C ALA A 13 2.29 -5.15 -2.92
N GLY A 14 1.58 -6.27 -3.15
CA GLY A 14 0.14 -6.38 -2.94
C GLY A 14 -0.66 -5.83 -4.13
N ALA A 15 -0.16 -6.04 -5.34
CA ALA A 15 -0.78 -5.55 -6.58
C ALA A 15 -2.00 -6.35 -7.03
N GLY A 16 -2.30 -7.47 -6.39
CA GLY A 16 -3.49 -8.26 -6.63
C GLY A 16 -4.72 -7.74 -5.88
N SER A 17 -5.77 -8.55 -5.89
CA SER A 17 -6.97 -8.34 -5.07
C SER A 17 -7.36 -9.67 -4.42
N ILE A 18 -7.82 -9.63 -3.18
CA ILE A 18 -8.24 -10.84 -2.45
C ILE A 18 -9.53 -11.47 -3.01
N GLY A 19 -10.27 -10.72 -3.81
CA GLY A 19 -11.49 -11.15 -4.46
C GLY A 19 -11.81 -10.28 -5.68
N PRO A 20 -12.96 -10.49 -6.34
CA PRO A 20 -13.39 -9.69 -7.48
C PRO A 20 -13.44 -8.20 -7.13
N GLY A 21 -13.04 -7.33 -8.08
CA GLY A 21 -13.06 -5.88 -7.89
C GLY A 21 -11.66 -5.25 -7.78
N TRP A 22 -11.61 -4.07 -7.18
CA TRP A 22 -10.41 -3.24 -7.11
C TRP A 22 -9.92 -3.10 -5.68
N GLY A 23 -8.79 -3.74 -5.37
CA GLY A 23 -8.00 -3.43 -4.18
C GLY A 23 -7.10 -2.20 -4.41
N ASN A 24 -6.62 -1.59 -3.33
CA ASN A 24 -5.77 -0.39 -3.44
C ASN A 24 -4.51 -0.63 -4.29
N GLY A 25 -3.83 -1.76 -4.11
CA GLY A 25 -2.62 -2.08 -4.86
C GLY A 25 -2.89 -2.35 -6.35
N LYS A 26 -3.99 -3.06 -6.67
CA LYS A 26 -4.41 -3.27 -8.07
C LYS A 26 -4.72 -1.94 -8.77
N ALA A 27 -5.43 -1.04 -8.10
CA ALA A 27 -5.72 0.29 -8.63
C ALA A 27 -4.43 1.13 -8.77
N THR A 28 -3.55 1.12 -7.77
CA THR A 28 -2.28 1.85 -7.80
C THR A 28 -1.39 1.37 -8.96
N ALA A 29 -1.22 0.06 -9.12
CA ALA A 29 -0.45 -0.52 -10.23
C ALA A 29 -0.99 -0.07 -11.60
N THR A 30 -2.31 -0.09 -11.76
CA THR A 30 -2.98 0.33 -13.00
C THR A 30 -2.83 1.83 -13.26
N VAL A 31 -3.01 2.68 -12.25
CA VAL A 31 -2.82 4.13 -12.37
C VAL A 31 -1.37 4.46 -12.70
N PHE A 32 -0.40 3.81 -12.06
CA PHE A 32 1.02 4.04 -12.35
C PHE A 32 1.36 3.70 -13.82
N ALA A 33 0.83 2.59 -14.32
CA ALA A 33 1.03 2.19 -15.71
C ALA A 33 0.36 3.16 -16.70
N ARG A 34 -0.86 3.62 -16.44
CA ARG A 34 -1.57 4.63 -17.24
C ARG A 34 -0.80 5.95 -17.32
N GLU A 35 -0.01 6.26 -16.28
CA GLU A 35 0.87 7.43 -16.22
C GLU A 35 2.29 7.18 -16.74
N GLY A 36 2.51 6.03 -17.38
CA GLY A 36 3.71 5.71 -18.13
C GLY A 36 4.82 5.00 -17.36
N ALA A 37 4.54 4.50 -16.15
CA ALA A 37 5.47 3.64 -15.42
C ALA A 37 5.50 2.23 -16.03
N LYS A 38 6.66 1.58 -15.89
CA LYS A 38 6.81 0.12 -16.04
C LYS A 38 6.56 -0.51 -14.69
N VAL A 39 5.56 -1.39 -14.57
CA VAL A 39 5.07 -1.88 -13.28
C VAL A 39 5.42 -3.34 -13.07
N ILE A 40 5.96 -3.64 -11.89
CA ILE A 40 6.10 -4.99 -11.37
C ILE A 40 4.95 -5.22 -10.39
N CYS A 41 3.98 -6.07 -10.81
CA CYS A 41 2.85 -6.46 -9.98
C CYS A 41 3.27 -7.63 -9.09
N ALA A 42 3.58 -7.36 -7.82
CA ALA A 42 3.99 -8.40 -6.87
C ALA A 42 2.85 -8.75 -5.92
N ASP A 43 2.57 -10.05 -5.77
CA ASP A 43 1.57 -10.55 -4.83
C ASP A 43 1.92 -11.97 -4.38
N ILE A 44 1.44 -12.38 -3.21
CA ILE A 44 1.55 -13.76 -2.74
C ILE A 44 0.69 -14.69 -3.60
N ASN A 45 -0.45 -14.18 -4.09
CA ASN A 45 -1.31 -14.86 -5.04
C ASN A 45 -0.86 -14.52 -6.47
N ARG A 46 -0.25 -15.51 -7.13
CA ARG A 46 0.26 -15.38 -8.49
C ARG A 46 -0.82 -14.96 -9.49
N ASP A 47 -1.98 -15.60 -9.44
CA ASP A 47 -3.06 -15.37 -10.41
C ASP A 47 -3.60 -13.95 -10.28
N ALA A 48 -3.73 -13.42 -9.06
CA ALA A 48 -4.15 -12.04 -8.82
C ALA A 48 -3.12 -11.01 -9.32
N ALA A 49 -1.82 -11.29 -9.21
CA ALA A 49 -0.77 -10.46 -9.79
C ALA A 49 -0.79 -10.50 -11.33
N GLU A 50 -0.99 -11.68 -11.92
CA GLU A 50 -1.10 -11.89 -13.36
C GLU A 50 -2.34 -11.20 -13.95
N GLU A 51 -3.48 -11.25 -13.25
CA GLU A 51 -4.69 -10.50 -13.65
C GLU A 51 -4.42 -8.99 -13.75
N THR A 52 -3.78 -8.42 -12.73
CA THR A 52 -3.44 -6.99 -12.73
C THR A 52 -2.46 -6.64 -13.86
N ALA A 53 -1.42 -7.45 -14.06
CA ALA A 53 -0.48 -7.24 -15.14
C ALA A 53 -1.15 -7.36 -16.53
N ALA A 54 -2.09 -8.30 -16.71
CA ALA A 54 -2.85 -8.47 -17.94
C ALA A 54 -3.76 -7.26 -18.22
N ILE A 55 -4.44 -6.70 -17.21
CA ILE A 55 -5.23 -5.47 -17.35
C ILE A 55 -4.33 -4.33 -17.87
N ILE A 56 -3.17 -4.13 -17.26
CA ILE A 56 -2.22 -3.08 -17.66
C ILE A 56 -1.75 -3.29 -19.10
N GLN A 57 -1.41 -4.53 -19.49
CA GLN A 57 -0.95 -4.86 -20.83
C GLN A 57 -2.06 -4.67 -21.89
N ASN A 58 -3.30 -5.04 -21.56
CA ASN A 58 -4.45 -4.84 -22.43
C ASN A 58 -4.76 -3.36 -22.67
N GLU A 59 -4.42 -2.48 -21.72
CA GLU A 59 -4.51 -1.02 -21.86
C GLU A 59 -3.27 -0.42 -22.60
N GLY A 60 -2.34 -1.26 -23.08
CA GLY A 60 -1.12 -0.83 -23.76
C GLY A 60 0.02 -0.39 -22.84
N GLY A 61 -0.09 -0.61 -21.52
CA GLY A 61 0.96 -0.36 -20.55
C GLY A 61 2.00 -1.48 -20.48
N GLN A 62 3.05 -1.26 -19.70
CA GLN A 62 4.10 -2.25 -19.49
C GLN A 62 4.05 -2.77 -18.05
N ALA A 63 3.75 -4.05 -17.89
CA ALA A 63 3.76 -4.71 -16.59
C ALA A 63 4.17 -6.17 -16.69
N PHE A 64 4.64 -6.75 -15.60
CA PHE A 64 4.74 -8.19 -15.42
C PHE A 64 4.47 -8.57 -13.96
N ALA A 65 4.01 -9.80 -13.77
CA ALA A 65 3.68 -10.34 -12.45
C ALA A 65 4.89 -11.07 -11.83
N VAL A 66 5.02 -10.96 -10.52
CA VAL A 66 5.96 -11.74 -9.71
C VAL A 66 5.21 -12.27 -8.49
N GLN A 67 5.20 -13.58 -8.32
CA GLN A 67 4.74 -14.16 -7.06
C GLN A 67 5.80 -13.91 -5.98
N ALA A 68 5.42 -13.25 -4.89
CA ALA A 68 6.31 -12.97 -3.77
C ALA A 68 5.55 -12.86 -2.44
N ASP A 69 6.02 -13.60 -1.45
CA ASP A 69 5.65 -13.40 -0.05
C ASP A 69 6.59 -12.36 0.55
N VAL A 70 6.08 -11.17 0.84
CA VAL A 70 6.86 -10.06 1.40
C VAL A 70 7.42 -10.36 2.80
N THR A 71 6.90 -11.38 3.48
CA THR A 71 7.42 -11.82 4.79
C THR A 71 8.71 -12.63 4.67
N ARG A 72 9.11 -12.99 3.45
CA ARG A 72 10.26 -13.81 3.11
C ARG A 72 11.35 -12.98 2.45
N ALA A 73 12.46 -12.77 3.15
CA ALA A 73 13.57 -11.95 2.65
C ALA A 73 14.16 -12.46 1.32
N ASP A 74 14.24 -13.79 1.15
CA ASP A 74 14.71 -14.43 -0.08
C ASP A 74 13.80 -14.13 -1.27
N GLN A 75 12.47 -14.15 -1.09
CA GLN A 75 11.51 -13.84 -2.14
C GLN A 75 11.48 -12.35 -2.48
N VAL A 76 11.64 -11.49 -1.47
CA VAL A 76 11.78 -10.04 -1.71
C VAL A 76 13.06 -9.72 -2.48
N ALA A 77 14.18 -10.41 -2.17
CA ALA A 77 15.42 -10.27 -2.92
C ALA A 77 15.26 -10.72 -4.39
N ASP A 78 14.56 -11.85 -4.64
CA ASP A 78 14.24 -12.32 -6.00
C ASP A 78 13.36 -11.31 -6.75
N LEU A 79 12.33 -10.78 -6.11
CA LEU A 79 11.48 -9.72 -6.68
C LEU A 79 12.30 -8.52 -7.18
N VAL A 80 13.20 -8.01 -6.33
CA VAL A 80 14.10 -6.91 -6.68
C VAL A 80 15.04 -7.31 -7.81
N GLY A 81 15.61 -8.52 -7.77
CA GLY A 81 16.46 -9.06 -8.83
C GLY A 81 15.76 -9.15 -10.19
N ARG A 82 14.50 -9.60 -10.20
CA ARG A 82 13.67 -9.66 -11.43
C ARG A 82 13.34 -8.28 -11.98
N ALA A 83 13.04 -7.31 -11.10
CA ALA A 83 12.80 -5.93 -11.50
C ALA A 83 14.04 -5.34 -12.19
N LEU A 84 15.22 -5.50 -11.58
CA LEU A 84 16.49 -5.06 -12.12
C LEU A 84 16.85 -5.79 -13.43
N GLY A 85 16.72 -7.10 -13.49
CA GLY A 85 16.99 -7.90 -14.68
C GLY A 85 16.13 -7.50 -15.88
N ARG A 86 14.90 -7.06 -15.65
CA ARG A 86 13.95 -6.66 -16.69
C ARG A 86 14.08 -5.21 -17.13
N TYR A 87 14.30 -4.29 -16.17
CA TYR A 87 14.22 -2.84 -16.44
C TYR A 87 15.45 -2.04 -16.03
N GLY A 88 16.41 -2.66 -15.34
CA GLY A 88 17.69 -2.05 -14.96
C GLY A 88 17.63 -1.05 -13.80
N ARG A 89 16.45 -0.68 -13.34
CA ARG A 89 16.25 0.33 -12.28
C ARG A 89 14.98 0.09 -11.46
N ILE A 90 14.88 0.76 -10.31
CA ILE A 90 13.67 0.81 -9.47
C ILE A 90 13.54 2.24 -8.95
N ASP A 91 12.49 2.95 -9.34
CA ASP A 91 12.25 4.34 -8.97
C ASP A 91 11.18 4.48 -7.89
N ILE A 92 10.25 3.54 -7.86
CA ILE A 92 9.07 3.60 -6.98
C ILE A 92 8.89 2.23 -6.32
N LEU A 93 8.65 2.27 -4.99
CA LEU A 93 8.16 1.13 -4.22
C LEU A 93 6.84 1.53 -3.56
N ASP A 94 5.76 0.82 -3.88
CA ASP A 94 4.48 0.93 -3.18
C ASP A 94 4.24 -0.32 -2.31
N ASN A 95 4.34 -0.15 -0.99
CA ASN A 95 4.10 -1.19 0.01
C ASN A 95 2.61 -1.22 0.36
N ASN A 96 1.82 -1.98 -0.38
CA ASN A 96 0.37 -2.07 -0.25
C ASN A 96 -0.11 -3.32 0.50
N VAL A 97 0.79 -4.26 0.81
CA VAL A 97 0.43 -5.48 1.53
C VAL A 97 -0.04 -5.18 2.94
N GLY A 98 -1.17 -5.76 3.32
CA GLY A 98 -1.66 -5.67 4.69
C GLY A 98 -2.82 -6.63 4.93
N ILE A 99 -2.93 -7.07 6.16
CA ILE A 99 -4.06 -7.85 6.69
C ILE A 99 -4.61 -7.16 7.92
N ALA A 100 -5.92 -7.24 8.11
CA ALA A 100 -6.62 -6.66 9.25
C ALA A 100 -7.36 -7.76 10.01
N GLU A 101 -6.97 -7.98 11.26
CA GLU A 101 -7.60 -8.93 12.16
C GLU A 101 -8.27 -8.18 13.29
N VAL A 102 -9.56 -8.50 13.52
CA VAL A 102 -10.34 -7.94 14.61
C VAL A 102 -10.05 -8.73 15.88
N GLY A 103 -9.70 -8.04 16.95
CA GLY A 103 -9.46 -8.63 18.27
C GLY A 103 -8.94 -7.59 19.24
N SER A 104 -9.41 -7.68 20.50
CA SER A 104 -8.90 -6.87 21.60
C SER A 104 -7.53 -7.39 22.08
N VAL A 105 -6.88 -6.65 22.97
CA VAL A 105 -5.64 -7.10 23.61
C VAL A 105 -5.82 -8.39 24.41
N VAL A 106 -7.03 -8.64 24.91
CA VAL A 106 -7.34 -9.84 25.70
C VAL A 106 -7.69 -11.04 24.82
N ASP A 107 -8.40 -10.81 23.71
CA ASP A 107 -9.00 -11.89 22.92
C ASP A 107 -8.16 -12.30 21.71
N LEU A 108 -7.21 -11.42 21.26
CA LEU A 108 -6.42 -11.70 20.06
C LEU A 108 -5.37 -12.80 20.35
N PRO A 109 -5.38 -13.94 19.63
CA PRO A 109 -4.34 -14.97 19.79
C PRO A 109 -2.95 -14.43 19.46
N GLU A 110 -1.92 -14.86 20.21
CA GLU A 110 -0.52 -14.47 19.99
C GLU A 110 -0.05 -14.78 18.57
N GLU A 111 -0.41 -15.94 18.03
CA GLU A 111 -0.10 -16.33 16.64
C GLU A 111 -0.67 -15.32 15.62
N THR A 112 -1.91 -14.85 15.85
CA THR A 112 -2.53 -13.84 14.99
C THR A 112 -1.81 -12.49 15.11
N TRP A 113 -1.43 -12.10 16.32
CA TRP A 113 -0.60 -10.92 16.56
C TRP A 113 0.71 -10.99 15.77
N GLU A 114 1.48 -12.06 15.92
CA GLU A 114 2.76 -12.25 15.22
C GLU A 114 2.60 -12.26 13.69
N ARG A 115 1.55 -12.92 13.18
CA ARG A 115 1.26 -12.95 11.75
C ARG A 115 0.98 -11.55 11.21
N VAL A 116 0.18 -10.75 11.90
CA VAL A 116 -0.13 -9.37 11.48
C VAL A 116 1.13 -8.50 11.51
N PHE A 117 1.98 -8.62 12.53
CA PHE A 117 3.27 -7.92 12.58
C PHE A 117 4.19 -8.32 11.43
N ARG A 118 4.27 -9.61 11.15
CA ARG A 118 5.10 -10.14 10.07
C ARG A 118 4.66 -9.61 8.71
N VAL A 119 3.38 -9.61 8.43
CA VAL A 119 2.84 -9.15 7.15
C VAL A 119 2.91 -7.63 7.04
N ASN A 120 2.33 -6.90 7.99
CA ASN A 120 2.09 -5.46 7.85
C ASN A 120 3.32 -4.59 8.10
N LEU A 121 4.24 -5.02 8.96
CA LEU A 121 5.40 -4.22 9.36
C LEU A 121 6.71 -4.82 8.86
N THR A 122 6.97 -6.10 9.16
CA THR A 122 8.21 -6.75 8.73
C THR A 122 8.28 -6.85 7.20
N GLY A 123 7.17 -7.12 6.52
CA GLY A 123 7.12 -7.16 5.06
C GLY A 123 7.54 -5.84 4.41
N ALA A 124 6.98 -4.72 4.89
CA ALA A 124 7.35 -3.39 4.39
C ALA A 124 8.83 -3.05 4.69
N PHE A 125 9.32 -3.42 5.89
CA PHE A 125 10.74 -3.28 6.22
C PHE A 125 11.64 -4.08 5.27
N LEU A 126 11.30 -5.33 4.98
CA LEU A 126 12.08 -6.17 4.06
C LEU A 126 12.08 -5.62 2.64
N ALA A 127 10.93 -5.13 2.14
CA ALA A 127 10.85 -4.50 0.83
C ALA A 127 11.76 -3.26 0.75
N MET A 128 11.70 -2.37 1.73
CA MET A 128 12.58 -1.21 1.81
C MET A 128 14.06 -1.60 1.94
N LYS A 129 14.37 -2.60 2.77
CA LYS A 129 15.75 -3.11 2.97
C LYS A 129 16.39 -3.55 1.65
N HIS A 130 15.64 -4.13 0.74
CA HIS A 130 16.18 -4.61 -0.55
C HIS A 130 16.11 -3.57 -1.66
N VAL A 131 15.14 -2.64 -1.63
CA VAL A 131 14.99 -1.60 -2.66
C VAL A 131 15.89 -0.40 -2.41
N ILE A 132 16.05 0.07 -1.19
CA ILE A 132 16.86 1.26 -0.86
C ILE A 132 18.30 1.14 -1.39
N PRO A 133 19.03 0.03 -1.25
CA PRO A 133 20.38 -0.10 -1.83
C PRO A 133 20.42 0.08 -3.35
N VAL A 134 19.33 -0.27 -4.06
CA VAL A 134 19.22 -0.01 -5.50
C VAL A 134 19.09 1.48 -5.77
N MET A 135 18.18 2.15 -5.05
CA MET A 135 17.96 3.59 -5.18
C MET A 135 19.20 4.40 -4.80
N LEU A 136 20.00 3.95 -3.82
CA LEU A 136 21.26 4.58 -3.44
C LEU A 136 22.29 4.53 -4.58
N ARG A 137 22.47 3.36 -5.20
CA ARG A 137 23.35 3.23 -6.37
C ARG A 137 22.87 4.11 -7.54
N GLN A 138 21.58 4.15 -7.81
CA GLN A 138 21.01 5.03 -8.84
C GLN A 138 21.30 6.50 -8.54
N PHE A 139 21.19 6.90 -7.28
CA PHE A 139 21.53 8.27 -6.86
C PHE A 139 23.02 8.58 -7.06
N GLU A 140 23.92 7.66 -6.74
CA GLU A 140 25.36 7.82 -6.97
C GLU A 140 25.68 7.97 -8.47
N GLU A 141 24.97 7.25 -9.33
CA GLU A 141 25.22 7.24 -10.78
C GLU A 141 24.57 8.42 -11.51
N THR A 142 23.37 8.85 -11.07
CA THR A 142 22.53 9.79 -11.85
C THR A 142 22.14 11.06 -11.08
N GLY A 143 22.33 11.08 -9.77
CA GLY A 143 21.82 12.13 -8.90
C GLY A 143 20.30 12.07 -8.67
N GLU A 144 19.63 11.02 -9.18
CA GLU A 144 18.19 10.79 -9.00
C GLU A 144 17.96 9.79 -7.85
N GLY A 145 17.10 10.14 -6.91
CA GLY A 145 16.66 9.25 -5.84
C GLY A 145 15.45 8.39 -6.23
N GLY A 146 14.60 8.09 -5.25
CA GLY A 146 13.40 7.28 -5.46
C GLY A 146 12.23 7.73 -4.61
N SER A 147 11.07 7.09 -4.78
CA SER A 147 9.87 7.30 -3.97
C SER A 147 9.37 6.00 -3.38
N ILE A 148 9.23 5.97 -2.06
CA ILE A 148 8.66 4.83 -1.32
C ILE A 148 7.34 5.30 -0.71
N ILE A 149 6.29 4.52 -0.92
CA ILE A 149 4.95 4.78 -0.42
C ILE A 149 4.54 3.60 0.45
N ASN A 150 4.21 3.87 1.70
CA ASN A 150 3.73 2.86 2.64
C ASN A 150 2.24 3.04 2.87
N ILE A 151 1.43 2.03 2.56
CA ILE A 151 -0.01 2.10 2.82
C ILE A 151 -0.27 1.72 4.27
N SER A 152 -0.53 2.76 5.07
CA SER A 152 -0.90 2.68 6.46
C SER A 152 -2.44 2.62 6.63
N SER A 153 -2.99 3.32 7.59
CA SER A 153 -4.43 3.43 7.85
C SER A 153 -4.71 4.57 8.83
N ILE A 154 -5.91 5.14 8.81
CA ILE A 154 -6.38 6.02 9.89
C ILE A 154 -6.43 5.32 11.26
N ALA A 155 -6.50 3.98 11.29
CA ALA A 155 -6.41 3.19 12.51
C ALA A 155 -5.05 3.30 13.22
N SER A 156 -4.02 3.83 12.54
CA SER A 156 -2.69 4.12 13.11
C SER A 156 -2.66 5.36 14.00
N ILE A 157 -3.64 6.27 13.84
CA ILE A 157 -3.67 7.57 14.52
C ILE A 157 -4.90 7.77 15.40
N ARG A 158 -5.91 6.91 15.29
CA ARG A 158 -7.12 6.98 16.13
C ARG A 158 -7.79 5.62 16.26
N HIS A 159 -8.58 5.48 17.32
CA HIS A 159 -9.51 4.36 17.45
C HIS A 159 -10.66 4.50 16.43
N THR A 160 -10.97 3.43 15.71
CA THR A 160 -11.96 3.42 14.61
C THR A 160 -13.28 2.75 14.98
N GLY A 161 -13.52 2.48 16.27
CA GLY A 161 -14.72 1.78 16.76
C GLY A 161 -14.61 0.25 16.67
N VAL A 162 -13.54 -0.28 16.10
CA VAL A 162 -13.27 -1.72 15.98
C VAL A 162 -12.03 -2.07 16.82
N PRO A 163 -12.03 -3.17 17.57
CA PRO A 163 -10.85 -3.60 18.33
C PRO A 163 -9.79 -4.16 17.39
N TYR A 164 -8.87 -3.32 16.97
CA TYR A 164 -7.77 -3.62 16.05
C TYR A 164 -6.41 -3.62 16.77
N ALA A 165 -6.22 -4.43 17.84
CA ALA A 165 -5.00 -4.39 18.64
C ALA A 165 -3.72 -4.52 17.78
N SER A 166 -3.59 -5.57 16.96
CA SER A 166 -2.41 -5.80 16.13
C SER A 166 -2.37 -4.88 14.91
N TYR A 167 -3.50 -4.69 14.23
CA TYR A 167 -3.58 -3.88 13.02
C TYR A 167 -3.18 -2.41 13.29
N SER A 168 -3.83 -1.78 14.27
CA SER A 168 -3.53 -0.39 14.62
C SER A 168 -2.07 -0.21 15.04
N THR A 169 -1.54 -1.13 15.86
CA THR A 169 -0.16 -1.09 16.31
C THR A 169 0.82 -1.22 15.15
N THR A 170 0.58 -2.17 14.21
CA THR A 170 1.47 -2.35 13.07
C THR A 170 1.44 -1.15 12.11
N LYS A 171 0.26 -0.54 11.90
CA LYS A 171 0.14 0.65 11.06
C LYS A 171 0.76 1.89 11.70
N ALA A 172 0.67 2.04 13.02
CA ALA A 172 1.39 3.09 13.76
C ALA A 172 2.91 2.87 13.69
N GLY A 173 3.38 1.63 13.84
CA GLY A 173 4.79 1.26 13.63
C GLY A 173 5.28 1.59 12.21
N LEU A 174 4.45 1.36 11.18
CA LEU A 174 4.76 1.68 9.80
C LEU A 174 4.88 3.20 9.57
N ASN A 175 4.05 4.02 10.22
CA ASN A 175 4.17 5.47 10.19
C ASN A 175 5.51 5.92 10.77
N GLN A 176 5.91 5.37 11.91
CA GLN A 176 7.21 5.71 12.53
C GLN A 176 8.38 5.22 11.66
N LEU A 177 8.29 4.02 11.08
CA LEU A 177 9.30 3.49 10.15
C LEU A 177 9.42 4.40 8.92
N THR A 178 8.30 4.92 8.40
CA THR A 178 8.26 5.89 7.30
C THR A 178 9.06 7.15 7.64
N ARG A 179 8.78 7.79 8.80
CA ARG A 179 9.47 9.02 9.21
C ARG A 179 10.96 8.83 9.41
N THR A 180 11.35 7.74 10.09
CA THR A 180 12.75 7.43 10.35
C THR A 180 13.51 7.19 9.05
N THR A 181 12.95 6.40 8.14
CA THR A 181 13.58 6.10 6.83
C THR A 181 13.64 7.36 5.96
N ALA A 182 12.57 8.18 5.95
CA ALA A 182 12.55 9.44 5.22
C ALA A 182 13.68 10.38 5.66
N ALA A 183 13.84 10.58 6.97
CA ALA A 183 14.89 11.45 7.51
C ALA A 183 16.30 10.94 7.17
N GLN A 184 16.51 9.62 7.25
CA GLN A 184 17.79 8.98 7.00
C GLN A 184 18.24 9.11 5.54
N TYR A 185 17.33 8.96 4.58
CA TYR A 185 17.66 8.88 3.15
C TYR A 185 17.27 10.12 2.33
N ALA A 186 16.77 11.18 2.99
CA ALA A 186 16.48 12.46 2.33
C ALA A 186 17.70 13.09 1.61
N PRO A 187 18.94 13.02 2.16
CA PRO A 187 20.13 13.55 1.46
C PRO A 187 20.38 12.88 0.09
N GLN A 188 19.95 11.63 -0.08
CA GLN A 188 20.05 10.91 -1.35
C GLN A 188 18.78 11.03 -2.20
N LYS A 189 17.91 12.00 -1.90
CA LYS A 189 16.65 12.26 -2.60
C LYS A 189 15.70 11.05 -2.64
N ILE A 190 15.83 10.12 -1.70
CA ILE A 190 14.88 9.02 -1.52
C ILE A 190 13.79 9.52 -0.58
N ARG A 191 12.59 9.69 -1.12
CA ARG A 191 11.42 10.14 -0.39
C ARG A 191 10.65 8.94 0.14
N VAL A 192 10.21 9.00 1.38
CA VAL A 192 9.41 7.94 1.99
C VAL A 192 8.20 8.58 2.65
N ASN A 193 7.00 8.20 2.23
CA ASN A 193 5.75 8.77 2.73
C ASN A 193 4.75 7.66 3.05
N ALA A 194 3.80 7.95 3.94
CA ALA A 194 2.69 7.07 4.23
C ALA A 194 1.38 7.66 3.69
N ILE A 195 0.50 6.77 3.18
CA ILE A 195 -0.90 7.11 2.94
C ILE A 195 -1.72 6.42 4.04
N LEU A 196 -2.66 7.16 4.61
CA LEU A 196 -3.58 6.68 5.65
C LEU A 196 -5.00 6.62 5.09
N PRO A 197 -5.40 5.52 4.43
CA PRO A 197 -6.76 5.37 3.96
C PRO A 197 -7.75 5.32 5.12
N GLY A 198 -8.92 5.91 4.90
CA GLY A 198 -10.08 5.80 5.77
C GLY A 198 -10.92 4.57 5.49
N LEU A 199 -12.24 4.76 5.47
CA LEU A 199 -13.19 3.69 5.16
C LEU A 199 -13.30 3.54 3.65
N MET A 200 -12.59 2.53 3.10
CA MET A 200 -12.56 2.22 1.67
C MET A 200 -13.50 1.05 1.35
N LYS A 201 -14.22 1.15 0.24
CA LYS A 201 -15.02 0.05 -0.31
C LYS A 201 -14.12 -0.82 -1.20
N THR A 202 -13.56 -1.87 -0.61
CA THR A 202 -12.61 -2.78 -1.27
C THR A 202 -12.92 -4.24 -0.93
N PRO A 203 -12.48 -5.20 -1.78
CA PRO A 203 -12.67 -6.64 -1.51
C PRO A 203 -12.08 -7.10 -0.17
N MET A 204 -11.01 -6.48 0.33
CA MET A 204 -10.43 -6.81 1.63
C MET A 204 -11.43 -6.59 2.78
N VAL A 205 -12.23 -5.55 2.70
CA VAL A 205 -13.27 -5.24 3.69
C VAL A 205 -14.48 -6.15 3.52
N GLU A 206 -14.90 -6.39 2.29
CA GLU A 206 -16.04 -7.25 1.96
C GLU A 206 -15.84 -8.70 2.43
N HIS A 207 -14.60 -9.22 2.32
CA HIS A 207 -14.27 -10.57 2.74
C HIS A 207 -13.86 -10.68 4.22
N SER A 208 -13.99 -9.60 5.01
CA SER A 208 -13.67 -9.61 6.44
C SER A 208 -14.92 -9.95 7.28
N ALA A 209 -15.04 -11.22 7.67
CA ALA A 209 -16.11 -11.67 8.55
C ALA A 209 -16.13 -10.91 9.88
N GLY A 210 -14.97 -10.55 10.43
CA GLY A 210 -14.88 -9.76 11.67
C GLY A 210 -15.44 -8.35 11.51
N LEU A 211 -15.27 -7.71 10.34
CA LEU A 211 -15.88 -6.40 10.06
C LEU A 211 -17.38 -6.51 9.83
N ALA A 212 -17.85 -7.50 9.08
CA ALA A 212 -19.28 -7.73 8.88
C ALA A 212 -19.98 -7.95 10.23
N GLN A 213 -19.36 -8.72 11.12
CA GLN A 213 -19.90 -8.92 12.48
C GLN A 213 -19.87 -7.63 13.31
N ALA A 214 -18.79 -6.85 13.26
CA ALA A 214 -18.65 -5.64 14.09
C ALA A 214 -19.59 -4.50 13.69
N TYR A 215 -19.99 -4.41 12.42
CA TYR A 215 -20.80 -3.31 11.90
C TYR A 215 -22.23 -3.68 11.50
N GLY A 216 -22.53 -4.94 11.27
CA GLY A 216 -23.81 -5.34 10.68
C GLY A 216 -24.35 -6.68 11.14
N ASP A 217 -23.90 -7.21 12.28
CA ASP A 217 -24.28 -8.53 12.76
C ASP A 217 -24.16 -9.64 11.69
N GLY A 218 -23.18 -9.49 10.79
CA GLY A 218 -22.93 -10.40 9.66
C GLY A 218 -23.59 -9.96 8.34
N ASP A 219 -24.39 -8.90 8.33
CA ASP A 219 -25.00 -8.34 7.12
C ASP A 219 -24.04 -7.35 6.44
N ILE A 220 -23.61 -7.67 5.23
CA ILE A 220 -22.65 -6.88 4.43
C ILE A 220 -23.27 -5.54 4.00
N GLU A 221 -24.54 -5.50 3.62
CA GLU A 221 -25.20 -4.27 3.20
C GLU A 221 -25.38 -3.31 4.39
N ALA A 222 -25.78 -3.84 5.55
CA ALA A 222 -25.84 -3.07 6.79
C ALA A 222 -24.45 -2.54 7.19
N MET A 223 -23.40 -3.34 7.04
CA MET A 223 -22.04 -2.91 7.28
C MET A 223 -21.65 -1.75 6.35
N TRP A 224 -21.94 -1.84 5.05
CA TRP A 224 -21.62 -0.77 4.10
C TRP A 224 -22.36 0.52 4.44
N ALA A 225 -23.66 0.44 4.77
CA ALA A 225 -24.46 1.59 5.15
C ALA A 225 -23.93 2.26 6.43
N ALA A 226 -23.65 1.46 7.47
CA ALA A 226 -23.10 1.96 8.74
C ALA A 226 -21.72 2.62 8.58
N ARG A 227 -20.88 2.09 7.70
CA ARG A 227 -19.56 2.67 7.39
C ARG A 227 -19.68 3.98 6.62
N ALA A 228 -20.53 4.03 5.56
CA ALA A 228 -20.74 5.24 4.79
C ALA A 228 -21.28 6.40 5.63
N ALA A 229 -22.19 6.13 6.56
CA ALA A 229 -22.77 7.13 7.46
C ALA A 229 -21.75 7.79 8.41
N GLN A 230 -20.58 7.16 8.63
CA GLN A 230 -19.53 7.74 9.47
C GLN A 230 -18.70 8.79 8.74
N VAL A 231 -18.65 8.76 7.39
CA VAL A 231 -17.78 9.62 6.58
C VAL A 231 -18.44 10.99 6.38
N PRO A 232 -17.79 12.11 6.75
CA PRO A 232 -18.34 13.45 6.57
C PRO A 232 -18.69 13.81 5.12
N MET A 233 -17.95 13.29 4.14
CA MET A 233 -18.26 13.48 2.71
C MET A 233 -19.50 12.69 2.23
N GLY A 234 -20.14 11.88 3.11
CA GLY A 234 -21.37 11.16 2.83
C GLY A 234 -21.22 9.85 2.05
N HIS A 235 -20.00 9.48 1.70
CA HIS A 235 -19.69 8.22 1.01
C HIS A 235 -18.33 7.69 1.46
N MET A 236 -18.12 6.38 1.33
CA MET A 236 -16.79 5.79 1.50
C MET A 236 -15.90 6.09 0.30
N GLY A 237 -14.58 6.05 0.53
CA GLY A 237 -13.62 6.11 -0.55
C GLY A 237 -13.54 4.80 -1.34
N GLU A 238 -12.94 4.87 -2.52
CA GLU A 238 -12.64 3.76 -3.39
C GLU A 238 -11.13 3.54 -3.51
N ALA A 239 -10.72 2.39 -4.06
CA ALA A 239 -9.31 2.08 -4.31
C ALA A 239 -8.60 3.15 -5.17
N TRP A 240 -9.34 3.81 -6.05
CA TRP A 240 -8.82 4.87 -6.93
C TRP A 240 -8.42 6.13 -6.18
N ASP A 241 -9.06 6.47 -5.06
CA ASP A 241 -8.69 7.62 -4.22
C ASP A 241 -7.31 7.41 -3.61
N VAL A 242 -7.03 6.19 -3.16
CA VAL A 242 -5.69 5.80 -2.66
C VAL A 242 -4.67 5.78 -3.80
N ALA A 243 -5.04 5.24 -4.96
CA ALA A 243 -4.15 5.17 -6.12
C ALA A 243 -3.74 6.56 -6.65
N HIS A 244 -4.65 7.54 -6.66
CA HIS A 244 -4.33 8.91 -7.06
C HIS A 244 -3.43 9.63 -6.04
N ALA A 245 -3.62 9.38 -4.74
CA ALA A 245 -2.72 9.87 -3.70
C ALA A 245 -1.32 9.26 -3.84
N ALA A 246 -1.24 7.95 -4.13
CA ALA A 246 0.01 7.25 -4.41
C ALA A 246 0.70 7.82 -5.66
N LEU A 247 -0.05 8.09 -6.73
CA LEU A 247 0.47 8.71 -7.94
C LEU A 247 1.10 10.08 -7.66
N PHE A 248 0.45 10.93 -6.87
CA PHE A 248 1.03 12.21 -6.46
C PHE A 248 2.36 12.01 -5.74
N LEU A 249 2.39 11.14 -4.73
CA LEU A 249 3.60 10.89 -3.95
C LEU A 249 4.71 10.21 -4.77
N ALA A 250 4.37 9.40 -5.77
CA ALA A 250 5.32 8.76 -6.69
C ALA A 250 5.93 9.76 -7.68
N SER A 251 5.21 10.81 -8.05
CA SER A 251 5.58 11.75 -9.10
C SER A 251 6.56 12.83 -8.64
N ASP A 252 7.14 13.55 -9.60
CA ASP A 252 8.03 14.68 -9.35
C ASP A 252 7.29 15.90 -8.77
N GLU A 253 5.94 15.93 -8.83
CA GLU A 253 5.13 16.95 -8.16
C GLU A 253 5.34 16.94 -6.64
N ALA A 254 5.62 15.75 -6.06
CA ALA A 254 5.94 15.56 -4.65
C ALA A 254 7.44 15.61 -4.33
N ARG A 255 8.29 16.21 -5.20
CA ARG A 255 9.76 16.19 -5.03
C ARG A 255 10.26 16.79 -3.72
N TYR A 256 9.46 17.61 -3.04
CA TYR A 256 9.79 18.24 -1.76
C TYR A 256 8.94 17.69 -0.60
N VAL A 257 8.28 16.54 -0.80
CA VAL A 257 7.41 15.88 0.18
C VAL A 257 8.03 14.58 0.62
N THR A 258 8.48 14.51 1.88
CA THR A 258 9.01 13.28 2.50
C THR A 258 8.68 13.25 3.99
N GLY A 259 8.45 12.05 4.52
CA GLY A 259 8.15 11.82 5.94
C GLY A 259 6.72 12.16 6.36
N ILE A 260 5.81 12.45 5.42
CA ILE A 260 4.43 12.79 5.75
C ILE A 260 3.53 11.57 5.90
N GLU A 261 2.43 11.80 6.58
CA GLU A 261 1.26 10.92 6.67
C GLU A 261 0.10 11.59 5.93
N LEU A 262 -0.13 11.17 4.69
CA LEU A 262 -1.21 11.72 3.86
C LEU A 262 -2.51 10.98 4.17
N VAL A 263 -3.42 11.65 4.86
CA VAL A 263 -4.75 11.11 5.19
C VAL A 263 -5.66 11.21 3.97
N VAL A 264 -6.32 10.08 3.61
CA VAL A 264 -7.27 9.95 2.50
C VAL A 264 -8.52 9.25 3.05
N ASP A 265 -9.45 10.02 3.65
CA ASP A 265 -10.46 9.44 4.52
C ASP A 265 -11.87 10.11 4.46
N GLY A 266 -12.08 11.05 3.56
CA GLY A 266 -13.34 11.79 3.44
C GLY A 266 -13.67 12.62 4.69
N GLY A 267 -12.65 12.95 5.52
CA GLY A 267 -12.77 13.79 6.72
C GLY A 267 -13.14 13.04 8.00
N ILE A 268 -13.18 11.70 7.99
CA ILE A 268 -13.62 10.94 9.17
C ILE A 268 -12.70 11.14 10.37
N THR A 269 -11.40 11.37 10.19
CA THR A 269 -10.46 11.64 11.29
C THR A 269 -10.64 13.02 11.91
N LEU A 270 -11.32 13.93 11.24
CA LEU A 270 -11.62 15.29 11.71
C LEU A 270 -12.96 15.37 12.44
N LYS A 271 -13.79 14.32 12.38
CA LYS A 271 -15.09 14.28 13.01
C LYS A 271 -14.92 14.23 14.54
N TYR A 272 -15.56 15.17 15.22
CA TYR A 272 -15.62 15.26 16.67
C TYR A 272 -17.00 14.75 17.15
N GLY A 273 -17.00 13.70 17.98
CA GLY A 273 -18.22 13.11 18.57
C GLY A 273 -18.85 12.03 17.74
#